data_0ba00a21f648e04eb14e7dda97e917ac
#
_entry.id   0ba00a21f648e04eb14e7dda97e917ac
#
_cell.length_a   1.000
_cell.length_b   1.000
_cell.length_c   1.000
_cell.angle_alpha   90.00
_cell.angle_beta   90.00
_cell.angle_gamma   90.00
#
_symmetry.space_group_name_H-M   'P 1'
#
loop_
_entity.id
_entity.type
_entity.pdbx_description
1 polymer ?
#
loop_
_entity_poly.entity_id
_entity_poly.type
_entity_poly.pdbx_seq_one_letter_code
_entity_poly.pdbx_strand_id
1 'polypeptide(L)'
;MKKLLAGLLAAVLLTAPAFGDDTVWDSLEGRYYEDISQTETDITLRFLEEGDQLDWSRAVRRYHMEDSLLTRSGVDAFLTAVRSGELLSSRISYDERLMVFVEQADGTGGTAVVNPRKGEMVGYLPGDEGEMFVMELTGGVKAALEDSGIDLTRAECYNLCTDGLGWGILYSDGKTELYQPLSEAPAFLEEGTAYTLEELADLVEEHAGELIRYEGLNADLDPEKPNVVTGAQPELSPQPEKENVETGR
;
A
#
# COMPACT_ATOMS: atom_id res chain seq x y z
N MET A 1 20.73 -14.52 -66.22
CA MET A 1 19.45 -14.36 -65.49
C MET A 1 19.39 -15.29 -64.31
N LYS A 2 20.16 -15.01 -63.24
CA LYS A 2 20.14 -15.75 -61.94
C LYS A 2 20.74 -14.85 -60.88
N LYS A 3 20.11 -13.73 -60.53
CA LYS A 3 20.48 -12.89 -59.38
C LYS A 3 19.32 -11.96 -59.00
N LEU A 4 18.14 -12.48 -58.72
CA LEU A 4 17.01 -11.65 -58.29
C LEU A 4 16.01 -12.48 -57.44
N LEU A 5 16.51 -13.29 -56.48
CA LEU A 5 15.64 -14.06 -55.60
C LEU A 5 16.19 -14.16 -54.15
N ALA A 6 17.07 -13.26 -53.75
CA ALA A 6 17.65 -13.28 -52.40
C ALA A 6 17.30 -12.04 -51.58
N GLY A 7 16.38 -11.20 -52.00
CA GLY A 7 16.04 -9.93 -51.36
C GLY A 7 14.68 -9.83 -50.67
N LEU A 8 13.91 -10.94 -50.57
CA LEU A 8 12.53 -10.87 -50.12
C LEU A 8 12.20 -11.74 -48.88
N LEU A 9 13.23 -12.24 -48.20
CA LEU A 9 13.03 -13.07 -46.96
C LEU A 9 13.57 -12.47 -45.70
N ALA A 10 14.02 -11.22 -45.72
CA ALA A 10 14.60 -10.54 -44.50
C ALA A 10 13.72 -9.42 -43.94
N ALA A 11 12.50 -9.25 -44.42
CA ALA A 11 11.60 -8.15 -44.01
C ALA A 11 10.32 -8.57 -43.29
N VAL A 12 10.21 -9.82 -42.84
CA VAL A 12 8.98 -10.33 -42.17
C VAL A 12 9.22 -10.71 -40.68
N LEU A 13 10.41 -10.48 -40.14
CA LEU A 13 10.73 -10.85 -38.74
C LEU A 13 10.95 -9.69 -37.78
N LEU A 14 10.42 -8.49 -38.09
CA LEU A 14 10.58 -7.32 -37.23
C LEU A 14 9.29 -6.55 -37.01
N THR A 15 8.18 -7.26 -36.88
CA THR A 15 7.00 -6.69 -36.22
C THR A 15 6.33 -7.82 -35.40
N ALA A 16 7.00 -8.28 -34.37
CA ALA A 16 6.25 -8.70 -33.21
C ALA A 16 5.63 -7.41 -32.65
N PRO A 17 4.32 -7.23 -32.62
CA PRO A 17 3.75 -6.18 -31.80
C PRO A 17 4.15 -6.52 -30.37
N ALA A 18 4.89 -5.65 -29.72
CA ALA A 18 4.93 -5.55 -28.28
C ALA A 18 3.55 -5.02 -27.82
N PHE A 19 2.51 -5.79 -28.07
CA PHE A 19 1.29 -5.68 -27.33
C PHE A 19 1.49 -6.58 -26.12
N GLY A 20 2.01 -6.02 -25.02
CA GLY A 20 1.73 -6.57 -23.73
C GLY A 20 0.23 -6.86 -23.71
N ASP A 21 -0.13 -8.08 -23.42
CA ASP A 21 -1.52 -8.52 -23.44
C ASP A 21 -2.24 -7.71 -22.35
N ASP A 22 -3.01 -6.69 -22.72
CA ASP A 22 -3.74 -5.82 -21.77
C ASP A 22 -4.53 -6.68 -20.77
N THR A 23 -4.96 -7.87 -21.20
CA THR A 23 -5.69 -8.83 -20.36
C THR A 23 -4.88 -9.33 -19.15
N VAL A 24 -3.53 -9.37 -19.22
CA VAL A 24 -2.68 -9.78 -18.08
C VAL A 24 -2.65 -8.69 -17.03
N TRP A 25 -2.58 -7.44 -17.47
CA TRP A 25 -2.59 -6.27 -16.58
C TRP A 25 -3.95 -6.08 -15.92
N ASP A 26 -5.02 -6.18 -16.69
CA ASP A 26 -6.39 -6.14 -16.16
C ASP A 26 -6.62 -7.27 -15.15
N SER A 27 -6.07 -8.46 -15.41
CA SER A 27 -6.15 -9.59 -14.49
C SER A 27 -5.32 -9.35 -13.21
N LEU A 28 -4.15 -8.69 -13.30
CA LEU A 28 -3.33 -8.34 -12.14
C LEU A 28 -4.04 -7.30 -11.28
N GLU A 29 -4.60 -6.25 -11.90
CA GLU A 29 -5.39 -5.24 -11.23
C GLU A 29 -6.64 -5.85 -10.58
N GLY A 30 -7.33 -6.77 -11.27
CA GLY A 30 -8.48 -7.49 -10.75
C GLY A 30 -8.16 -8.39 -9.54
N ARG A 31 -6.89 -8.77 -9.32
CA ARG A 31 -6.45 -9.48 -8.10
C ARG A 31 -6.10 -8.54 -6.95
N TYR A 32 -5.84 -7.28 -7.25
CA TYR A 32 -5.63 -6.26 -6.24
C TYR A 32 -6.94 -5.78 -5.62
N TYR A 33 -7.94 -5.54 -6.47
CA TYR A 33 -9.28 -5.19 -6.02
C TYR A 33 -10.11 -6.44 -5.79
N GLU A 34 -10.77 -6.51 -4.65
CA GLU A 34 -11.70 -7.58 -4.34
C GLU A 34 -13.14 -7.18 -4.65
N ASP A 35 -13.85 -8.05 -5.31
CA ASP A 35 -15.31 -7.95 -5.40
C ASP A 35 -15.92 -8.53 -4.12
N ILE A 36 -16.23 -7.65 -3.18
CA ILE A 36 -16.86 -7.98 -1.90
C ILE A 36 -18.35 -7.67 -1.88
N SER A 37 -18.97 -7.57 -3.02
CA SER A 37 -20.41 -7.28 -3.18
C SER A 37 -21.33 -8.21 -2.35
N GLN A 38 -20.82 -9.35 -1.93
CA GLN A 38 -21.54 -10.30 -1.05
C GLN A 38 -21.45 -9.95 0.44
N THR A 39 -20.59 -9.01 0.85
CA THR A 39 -20.36 -8.64 2.26
C THR A 39 -20.99 -7.29 2.63
N GLU A 40 -21.71 -6.67 1.73
CA GLU A 40 -22.35 -5.35 1.90
C GLU A 40 -23.39 -5.27 3.04
N THR A 41 -23.70 -6.38 3.67
CA THR A 41 -24.76 -6.44 4.66
C THR A 41 -24.32 -5.81 5.98
N ASP A 42 -24.98 -4.73 6.34
CA ASP A 42 -25.05 -4.17 7.70
C ASP A 42 -23.80 -3.40 8.21
N ILE A 43 -23.03 -2.72 7.33
CA ILE A 43 -21.98 -1.84 7.82
C ILE A 43 -22.59 -0.52 8.28
N THR A 44 -22.35 -0.17 9.54
CA THR A 44 -22.75 1.12 10.07
C THR A 44 -21.86 2.22 9.53
N LEU A 45 -22.37 3.02 8.60
CA LEU A 45 -21.67 4.16 7.99
C LEU A 45 -21.72 5.36 8.93
N ARG A 46 -20.60 5.68 9.59
CA ARG A 46 -20.56 6.73 10.62
C ARG A 46 -19.99 8.07 10.12
N PHE A 47 -19.22 8.04 9.04
CA PHE A 47 -18.40 9.17 8.61
C PHE A 47 -18.81 9.70 7.23
N LEU A 48 -19.77 9.07 6.58
CA LEU A 48 -20.23 9.45 5.26
C LEU A 48 -21.35 10.48 5.37
N GLU A 49 -21.37 11.40 4.42
CA GLU A 49 -22.42 12.41 4.28
C GLU A 49 -23.59 11.86 3.46
N GLU A 50 -24.70 12.60 3.45
CA GLU A 50 -25.87 12.22 2.66
C GLU A 50 -25.54 12.32 1.15
N GLY A 51 -25.56 11.19 0.47
CA GLY A 51 -25.26 11.09 -0.96
C GLY A 51 -23.92 10.40 -1.28
N ASP A 52 -23.06 10.20 -0.29
CA ASP A 52 -21.82 9.43 -0.46
C ASP A 52 -22.15 7.95 -0.64
N GLN A 53 -21.40 7.26 -1.51
CA GLN A 53 -21.58 5.85 -1.81
C GLN A 53 -20.25 5.09 -1.69
N LEU A 54 -20.34 3.87 -1.15
CA LEU A 54 -19.21 2.94 -1.14
C LEU A 54 -19.13 2.19 -2.48
N ASP A 55 -18.00 2.26 -3.14
CA ASP A 55 -17.70 1.44 -4.32
C ASP A 55 -17.06 0.11 -3.89
N TRP A 56 -17.88 -0.88 -3.65
CA TRP A 56 -17.45 -2.21 -3.22
C TRP A 56 -16.69 -2.99 -4.30
N SER A 57 -16.79 -2.60 -5.57
CA SER A 57 -16.00 -3.21 -6.64
C SER A 57 -14.53 -2.79 -6.60
N ARG A 58 -14.21 -1.76 -5.81
CA ARG A 58 -12.87 -1.23 -5.61
C ARG A 58 -12.46 -1.31 -4.13
N ALA A 59 -12.67 -2.47 -3.55
CA ALA A 59 -12.22 -2.73 -2.20
C ALA A 59 -10.86 -3.43 -2.21
N VAL A 60 -10.02 -3.09 -1.24
CA VAL A 60 -8.66 -3.62 -1.12
C VAL A 60 -8.45 -4.16 0.28
N ARG A 61 -7.90 -5.37 0.40
CA ARG A 61 -7.47 -5.90 1.70
C ARG A 61 -6.22 -5.19 2.16
N ARG A 62 -6.22 -4.84 3.44
CA ARG A 62 -5.05 -4.27 4.08
C ARG A 62 -4.20 -5.36 4.73
N TYR A 63 -2.93 -5.36 4.38
CA TYR A 63 -1.92 -6.21 5.02
C TYR A 63 -0.94 -5.35 5.80
N HIS A 64 -0.29 -5.92 6.78
CA HIS A 64 0.82 -5.29 7.47
C HIS A 64 2.00 -6.27 7.58
N MET A 65 3.19 -5.73 7.58
CA MET A 65 4.40 -6.50 7.83
C MET A 65 4.56 -6.70 9.34
N GLU A 66 4.99 -7.90 9.75
CA GLU A 66 5.18 -8.24 11.15
C GLU A 66 6.33 -7.45 11.80
N ASP A 67 7.35 -7.12 11.01
CA ASP A 67 8.52 -6.40 11.48
C ASP A 67 8.38 -4.90 11.25
N SER A 68 8.53 -4.11 12.32
CA SER A 68 8.57 -2.64 12.21
C SER A 68 9.98 -2.18 11.87
N LEU A 69 10.16 -1.54 10.71
CA LEU A 69 11.45 -0.98 10.28
C LEU A 69 11.83 0.29 11.05
N LEU A 70 10.99 0.76 11.96
CA LEU A 70 11.31 1.85 12.89
C LEU A 70 12.16 1.38 14.07
N THR A 71 12.48 0.09 14.16
CA THR A 71 13.32 -0.51 15.20
C THR A 71 14.54 -1.21 14.61
N ARG A 72 15.65 -1.25 15.34
CA ARG A 72 16.86 -1.98 14.92
C ARG A 72 16.55 -3.46 14.68
N SER A 73 15.84 -4.09 15.60
CA SER A 73 15.49 -5.51 15.50
C SER A 73 14.62 -5.82 14.28
N GLY A 74 13.70 -4.92 13.93
CA GLY A 74 12.87 -5.09 12.74
C GLY A 74 13.66 -4.93 11.44
N VAL A 75 14.54 -3.92 11.36
CA VAL A 75 15.46 -3.78 10.22
C VAL A 75 16.35 -5.02 10.07
N ASP A 76 16.97 -5.48 11.15
CA ASP A 76 17.84 -6.66 11.10
C ASP A 76 17.07 -7.93 10.70
N ALA A 77 15.81 -8.08 11.16
CA ALA A 77 14.94 -9.20 10.80
C ALA A 77 14.56 -9.15 9.31
N PHE A 78 14.14 -7.99 8.81
CA PHE A 78 13.84 -7.78 7.40
C PHE A 78 15.04 -8.08 6.50
N LEU A 79 16.20 -7.48 6.78
CA LEU A 79 17.43 -7.73 6.00
C LEU A 79 17.84 -9.20 6.01
N THR A 80 17.72 -9.87 7.17
CA THR A 80 18.02 -11.29 7.29
C THR A 80 17.08 -12.12 6.44
N ALA A 81 15.78 -11.86 6.48
CA ALA A 81 14.78 -12.57 5.71
C ALA A 81 15.05 -12.43 4.20
N VAL A 82 15.16 -11.19 3.70
CA VAL A 82 15.40 -10.94 2.27
C VAL A 82 16.71 -11.58 1.79
N ARG A 83 17.80 -11.41 2.53
CA ARG A 83 19.12 -11.96 2.15
C ARG A 83 19.21 -13.49 2.27
N SER A 84 18.32 -14.12 3.03
CA SER A 84 18.20 -15.57 3.06
C SER A 84 17.29 -16.12 1.94
N GLY A 85 16.67 -15.25 1.15
CA GLY A 85 15.72 -15.62 0.09
C GLY A 85 14.33 -15.98 0.63
N GLU A 86 14.00 -15.56 1.84
CA GLU A 86 12.65 -15.68 2.38
C GLU A 86 11.73 -14.68 1.68
N LEU A 87 10.53 -15.12 1.33
CA LEU A 87 9.53 -14.27 0.70
C LEU A 87 8.89 -13.34 1.73
N LEU A 88 8.76 -12.07 1.39
CA LEU A 88 8.14 -11.07 2.25
C LEU A 88 6.64 -11.35 2.44
N SER A 89 5.98 -11.94 1.43
CA SER A 89 4.59 -12.39 1.52
C SER A 89 4.35 -13.44 2.62
N SER A 90 5.39 -14.14 3.06
CA SER A 90 5.29 -15.08 4.20
C SER A 90 5.32 -14.39 5.57
N ARG A 91 5.65 -13.09 5.61
CA ARG A 91 5.82 -12.28 6.83
C ARG A 91 4.79 -11.15 6.95
N ILE A 92 3.78 -11.18 6.11
CA ILE A 92 2.67 -10.22 6.18
C ILE A 92 1.43 -10.91 6.71
N SER A 93 0.60 -10.15 7.40
CA SER A 93 -0.67 -10.62 7.91
C SER A 93 -1.81 -9.67 7.54
N TYR A 94 -2.96 -10.25 7.27
CA TYR A 94 -4.19 -9.49 7.02
C TYR A 94 -4.70 -8.90 8.34
N ASP A 95 -4.91 -7.59 8.38
CA ASP A 95 -5.33 -6.88 9.59
C ASP A 95 -6.86 -6.83 9.80
N GLU A 96 -7.60 -7.67 9.04
CA GLU A 96 -9.07 -7.77 9.07
C GLU A 96 -9.80 -6.50 8.61
N ARG A 97 -9.10 -5.56 7.96
CA ARG A 97 -9.68 -4.33 7.44
C ARG A 97 -9.67 -4.32 5.92
N LEU A 98 -10.73 -3.74 5.40
CA LEU A 98 -10.86 -3.42 3.99
C LEU A 98 -10.80 -1.91 3.82
N MET A 99 -10.19 -1.50 2.75
CA MET A 99 -10.21 -0.13 2.28
C MET A 99 -11.15 -0.10 1.08
N VAL A 100 -12.23 0.66 1.20
CA VAL A 100 -13.31 0.72 0.20
C VAL A 100 -13.37 2.13 -0.33
N PHE A 101 -13.34 2.29 -1.65
CA PHE A 101 -13.46 3.61 -2.25
C PHE A 101 -14.84 4.21 -1.99
N VAL A 102 -14.86 5.52 -1.78
CA VAL A 102 -16.07 6.31 -1.57
C VAL A 102 -16.18 7.30 -2.70
N GLU A 103 -17.30 7.28 -3.39
CA GLU A 103 -17.71 8.34 -4.29
C GLU A 103 -18.54 9.35 -3.47
N GLN A 104 -18.04 10.57 -3.35
CA GLN A 104 -18.72 11.63 -2.63
C GLN A 104 -19.74 12.35 -3.50
N ALA A 105 -20.76 12.92 -2.88
CA ALA A 105 -21.83 13.61 -3.58
C ALA A 105 -21.37 14.83 -4.40
N ASP A 106 -20.22 15.40 -4.08
CA ASP A 106 -19.60 16.53 -4.81
C ASP A 106 -18.68 16.08 -5.95
N GLY A 107 -18.53 14.77 -6.16
CA GLY A 107 -17.67 14.18 -7.19
C GLY A 107 -16.21 14.03 -6.77
N THR A 108 -15.86 14.32 -5.52
CA THR A 108 -14.55 13.99 -4.96
C THR A 108 -14.52 12.53 -4.50
N GLY A 109 -13.33 11.97 -4.39
CA GLY A 109 -13.14 10.61 -3.91
C GLY A 109 -12.75 10.57 -2.42
N GLY A 110 -12.73 9.38 -1.87
CA GLY A 110 -12.22 9.11 -0.54
C GLY A 110 -12.02 7.61 -0.33
N THR A 111 -11.54 7.21 0.84
CA THR A 111 -11.45 5.80 1.21
C THR A 111 -12.01 5.57 2.61
N ALA A 112 -12.95 4.65 2.70
CA ALA A 112 -13.48 4.14 3.96
C ALA A 112 -12.64 2.96 4.42
N VAL A 113 -12.25 2.95 5.69
CA VAL A 113 -11.64 1.79 6.33
C VAL A 113 -12.74 1.03 7.08
N VAL A 114 -13.00 -0.20 6.67
CA VAL A 114 -14.12 -1.01 7.13
C VAL A 114 -13.61 -2.27 7.80
N ASN A 115 -14.19 -2.63 8.94
CA ASN A 115 -14.02 -3.96 9.53
C ASN A 115 -15.26 -4.81 9.23
N PRO A 116 -15.23 -5.68 8.22
CA PRO A 116 -16.39 -6.45 7.80
C PRO A 116 -16.86 -7.46 8.86
N ARG A 117 -15.95 -7.96 9.72
CA ARG A 117 -16.33 -8.89 10.80
C ARG A 117 -17.15 -8.22 11.89
N LYS A 118 -16.90 -6.92 12.13
CA LYS A 118 -17.63 -6.15 13.15
C LYS A 118 -18.82 -5.41 12.56
N GLY A 119 -18.95 -5.36 11.22
CA GLY A 119 -19.99 -4.59 10.54
C GLY A 119 -19.85 -3.09 10.80
N GLU A 120 -18.64 -2.56 10.92
CA GLU A 120 -18.40 -1.17 11.26
C GLU A 120 -17.36 -0.50 10.34
N MET A 121 -17.60 0.77 10.06
CA MET A 121 -16.61 1.66 9.47
C MET A 121 -15.75 2.23 10.60
N VAL A 122 -14.43 2.00 10.53
CA VAL A 122 -13.48 2.37 11.59
C VAL A 122 -12.71 3.63 11.29
N GLY A 123 -12.73 4.09 10.03
CA GLY A 123 -12.05 5.31 9.60
C GLY A 123 -12.53 5.79 8.24
N TYR A 124 -12.17 7.02 7.91
CA TYR A 124 -12.43 7.64 6.63
C TYR A 124 -11.29 8.58 6.27
N LEU A 125 -10.79 8.46 5.06
CA LEU A 125 -9.75 9.28 4.47
C LEU A 125 -10.36 10.05 3.29
N PRO A 126 -10.59 11.36 3.42
CA PRO A 126 -11.24 12.16 2.37
C PRO A 126 -10.25 12.57 1.28
N GLY A 127 -10.77 12.80 0.07
CA GLY A 127 -10.07 13.44 -1.03
C GLY A 127 -8.80 12.70 -1.44
N ASP A 128 -7.75 13.45 -1.73
CA ASP A 128 -6.47 12.94 -2.24
C ASP A 128 -5.84 11.89 -1.30
N GLU A 129 -6.07 11.98 0.02
CA GLU A 129 -5.64 10.95 0.97
C GLU A 129 -6.33 9.61 0.73
N GLY A 130 -7.55 9.63 0.16
CA GLY A 130 -8.29 8.41 -0.20
C GLY A 130 -7.78 7.75 -1.47
N GLU A 131 -7.10 8.48 -2.34
CA GLU A 131 -6.52 7.95 -3.58
C GLU A 131 -5.18 7.23 -3.37
N MET A 132 -4.60 7.30 -2.17
CA MET A 132 -3.31 6.70 -1.81
C MET A 132 -3.19 5.20 -2.07
N PHE A 133 -4.30 4.51 -2.27
CA PHE A 133 -4.35 3.04 -2.39
C PHE A 133 -4.72 2.58 -3.79
N VAL A 134 -4.73 3.48 -4.77
CA VAL A 134 -5.00 3.14 -6.15
C VAL A 134 -3.78 2.47 -6.76
N MET A 135 -3.97 1.28 -7.33
CA MET A 135 -2.90 0.64 -8.08
C MET A 135 -2.64 1.45 -9.36
N GLU A 136 -1.42 1.92 -9.52
CA GLU A 136 -0.96 2.59 -10.73
C GLU A 136 0.09 1.74 -11.44
N LEU A 137 -0.34 1.04 -12.48
CA LEU A 137 0.55 0.28 -13.37
C LEU A 137 1.13 1.21 -14.45
N THR A 138 2.04 2.11 -14.04
CA THR A 138 2.77 2.97 -14.98
C THR A 138 3.63 2.14 -15.94
N GLY A 139 4.08 2.74 -17.04
CA GLY A 139 4.98 2.06 -17.97
C GLY A 139 6.28 1.59 -17.30
N GLY A 140 6.78 2.32 -16.30
CA GLY A 140 7.96 1.93 -15.53
C GLY A 140 7.71 0.72 -14.63
N VAL A 141 6.58 0.69 -13.94
CA VAL A 141 6.18 -0.45 -13.10
C VAL A 141 5.97 -1.70 -13.94
N LYS A 142 5.26 -1.58 -15.07
CA LYS A 142 5.05 -2.71 -16.00
C LYS A 142 6.38 -3.28 -16.48
N ALA A 143 7.31 -2.43 -16.91
CA ALA A 143 8.63 -2.85 -17.35
C ALA A 143 9.42 -3.55 -16.22
N ALA A 144 9.40 -3.03 -15.01
CA ALA A 144 10.08 -3.64 -13.86
C ALA A 144 9.49 -5.02 -13.52
N LEU A 145 8.16 -5.16 -13.56
CA LEU A 145 7.49 -6.44 -13.35
C LEU A 145 7.85 -7.47 -14.43
N GLU A 146 7.90 -7.06 -15.71
CA GLU A 146 8.31 -7.93 -16.81
C GLU A 146 9.79 -8.34 -16.70
N ASP A 147 10.68 -7.37 -16.41
CA ASP A 147 12.12 -7.58 -16.34
C ASP A 147 12.54 -8.45 -15.14
N SER A 148 11.75 -8.42 -14.05
CA SER A 148 12.01 -9.24 -12.86
C SER A 148 11.80 -10.75 -13.09
N GLY A 149 11.07 -11.11 -14.15
CA GLY A 149 10.68 -12.49 -14.44
C GLY A 149 9.59 -13.05 -13.54
N ILE A 150 8.85 -12.17 -12.82
CA ILE A 150 7.65 -12.55 -12.07
C ILE A 150 6.59 -13.13 -13.01
N ASP A 151 5.94 -14.20 -12.62
CA ASP A 151 4.83 -14.78 -13.40
C ASP A 151 3.54 -13.98 -13.18
N LEU A 152 3.32 -12.97 -14.02
CA LEU A 152 2.17 -12.06 -13.93
C LEU A 152 0.80 -12.77 -13.96
N THR A 153 0.73 -13.98 -14.56
CA THR A 153 -0.52 -14.73 -14.60
C THR A 153 -0.89 -15.34 -13.25
N ARG A 154 0.06 -15.41 -12.33
CA ARG A 154 -0.07 -16.02 -10.99
C ARG A 154 0.22 -15.06 -9.86
N ALA A 155 0.78 -13.90 -10.16
CA ALA A 155 1.16 -12.93 -9.14
C ALA A 155 -0.06 -12.46 -8.35
N GLU A 156 0.06 -12.51 -7.03
CA GLU A 156 -0.85 -11.90 -6.08
C GLU A 156 -0.37 -10.48 -5.76
N CYS A 157 -1.30 -9.59 -5.43
CA CYS A 157 -1.03 -8.21 -5.08
C CYS A 157 -1.50 -7.94 -3.66
N TYR A 158 -0.58 -7.49 -2.81
CA TYR A 158 -0.89 -7.20 -1.40
C TYR A 158 -0.76 -5.70 -1.16
N ASN A 159 -1.87 -5.03 -0.79
CA ASN A 159 -1.81 -3.66 -0.30
C ASN A 159 -1.20 -3.66 1.10
N LEU A 160 0.08 -3.30 1.17
CA LEU A 160 0.93 -3.45 2.33
C LEU A 160 1.15 -2.11 3.03
N CYS A 161 0.77 -2.03 4.30
CA CYS A 161 1.15 -0.95 5.19
C CYS A 161 2.35 -1.40 6.02
N THR A 162 3.42 -0.63 5.97
CA THR A 162 4.68 -0.98 6.64
C THR A 162 5.16 0.17 7.49
N ASP A 163 5.43 -0.09 8.76
CA ASP A 163 6.10 0.87 9.63
C ASP A 163 7.52 1.14 9.10
N GLY A 164 7.70 2.31 8.54
CA GLY A 164 8.98 2.78 7.98
C GLY A 164 9.06 2.85 6.47
N LEU A 165 8.26 2.09 5.69
CA LEU A 165 8.18 2.22 4.24
C LEU A 165 6.90 2.87 3.75
N GLY A 166 5.92 3.11 4.65
CA GLY A 166 4.62 3.66 4.28
C GLY A 166 3.69 2.63 3.64
N TRP A 167 2.90 3.09 2.68
CA TRP A 167 1.96 2.26 1.93
C TRP A 167 2.56 1.86 0.59
N GLY A 168 2.31 0.62 0.18
CA GLY A 168 2.78 0.12 -1.09
C GLY A 168 2.05 -1.14 -1.53
N ILE A 169 2.44 -1.65 -2.70
CA ILE A 169 1.98 -2.91 -3.22
C ILE A 169 3.15 -3.89 -3.23
N LEU A 170 2.95 -5.05 -2.62
CA LEU A 170 3.84 -6.17 -2.78
C LEU A 170 3.25 -7.12 -3.83
N TYR A 171 3.99 -7.32 -4.91
CA TYR A 171 3.70 -8.30 -5.96
C TYR A 171 4.45 -9.58 -5.64
N SER A 172 3.78 -10.74 -5.68
CA SER A 172 4.39 -12.04 -5.39
C SER A 172 3.78 -13.14 -6.23
N ASP A 173 4.60 -13.91 -6.96
CA ASP A 173 4.16 -15.13 -7.64
C ASP A 173 4.50 -16.41 -6.83
N GLY A 174 4.94 -16.22 -5.58
CA GLY A 174 5.40 -17.27 -4.69
C GLY A 174 6.86 -17.69 -4.90
N LYS A 175 7.62 -16.95 -5.75
CA LYS A 175 9.06 -17.16 -5.99
C LYS A 175 9.81 -15.85 -6.13
N THR A 176 9.22 -14.89 -6.83
CA THR A 176 9.77 -13.57 -7.10
C THR A 176 8.82 -12.53 -6.50
N GLU A 177 9.39 -11.51 -5.88
CA GLU A 177 8.63 -10.44 -5.27
C GLU A 177 9.21 -9.07 -5.64
N LEU A 178 8.30 -8.10 -5.83
CA LEU A 178 8.63 -6.69 -6.00
C LEU A 178 7.77 -5.86 -5.06
N TYR A 179 8.32 -4.76 -4.60
CA TYR A 179 7.62 -3.78 -3.79
C TYR A 179 7.52 -2.46 -4.54
N GLN A 180 6.32 -1.89 -4.62
CA GLN A 180 6.04 -0.58 -5.18
C GLN A 180 5.51 0.34 -4.07
N PRO A 181 6.26 1.36 -3.62
CA PRO A 181 5.73 2.37 -2.72
C PRO A 181 4.65 3.22 -3.42
N LEU A 182 3.54 3.47 -2.73
CA LEU A 182 2.43 4.30 -3.21
C LEU A 182 2.39 5.65 -2.52
N SER A 183 2.52 5.68 -1.19
CA SER A 183 2.41 6.90 -0.41
C SER A 183 3.07 6.76 0.97
N GLU A 184 3.33 7.91 1.60
CA GLU A 184 4.02 7.99 2.90
C GLU A 184 5.39 7.30 2.89
N ALA A 185 5.96 7.09 1.70
CA ALA A 185 7.26 6.46 1.54
C ALA A 185 8.38 7.36 2.10
N PRO A 186 9.45 6.77 2.68
CA PRO A 186 10.62 7.55 3.06
C PRO A 186 11.30 8.14 1.83
N ALA A 187 11.99 9.27 2.00
CA ALA A 187 12.56 10.06 0.89
C ALA A 187 13.56 9.32 -0.01
N PHE A 188 14.08 8.17 0.43
CA PHE A 188 14.98 7.34 -0.38
C PHE A 188 14.24 6.35 -1.30
N LEU A 189 12.91 6.26 -1.20
CA LEU A 189 12.07 5.49 -2.11
C LEU A 189 11.28 6.45 -3.03
N GLU A 190 11.27 6.15 -4.30
CA GLU A 190 10.48 6.88 -5.28
C GLU A 190 9.10 6.22 -5.42
N GLU A 191 8.04 6.96 -5.08
CA GLU A 191 6.67 6.50 -5.21
C GLU A 191 6.35 6.13 -6.66
N GLY A 192 5.63 5.03 -6.85
CA GLY A 192 5.29 4.53 -8.18
C GLY A 192 6.45 3.81 -8.90
N THR A 193 7.60 3.60 -8.26
CA THR A 193 8.71 2.77 -8.78
C THR A 193 8.68 1.39 -8.14
N ALA A 194 8.79 0.33 -8.93
CA ALA A 194 8.85 -1.03 -8.40
C ALA A 194 10.32 -1.43 -8.15
N TYR A 195 10.58 -1.95 -6.96
CA TYR A 195 11.89 -2.41 -6.50
C TYR A 195 11.87 -3.92 -6.29
N THR A 196 12.93 -4.60 -6.70
CA THR A 196 13.18 -5.97 -6.22
C THR A 196 13.41 -5.95 -4.71
N LEU A 197 13.17 -7.08 -4.03
CA LEU A 197 13.43 -7.12 -2.58
C LEU A 197 14.91 -6.91 -2.23
N GLU A 198 15.83 -7.28 -3.12
CA GLU A 198 17.26 -7.07 -2.92
C GLU A 198 17.61 -5.58 -2.99
N GLU A 199 17.11 -4.85 -4.00
CA GLU A 199 17.26 -3.40 -4.10
C GLU A 199 16.64 -2.68 -2.90
N LEU A 200 15.45 -3.11 -2.48
CA LEU A 200 14.77 -2.55 -1.30
C LEU A 200 15.60 -2.81 -0.03
N ALA A 201 16.17 -4.00 0.13
CA ALA A 201 17.00 -4.33 1.27
C ALA A 201 18.29 -3.50 1.31
N ASP A 202 18.91 -3.26 0.17
CA ASP A 202 20.11 -2.42 0.08
C ASP A 202 19.79 -0.97 0.49
N LEU A 203 18.68 -0.41 0.01
CA LEU A 203 18.21 0.92 0.40
C LEU A 203 17.86 1.01 1.89
N VAL A 204 17.16 0.02 2.43
CA VAL A 204 16.83 -0.05 3.86
C VAL A 204 18.10 -0.13 4.72
N GLU A 205 19.12 -0.91 4.29
CA GLU A 205 20.39 -1.00 5.02
C GLU A 205 21.16 0.32 4.99
N GLU A 206 21.24 0.97 3.82
CA GLU A 206 21.92 2.27 3.65
C GLU A 206 21.26 3.35 4.51
N HIS A 207 19.93 3.37 4.57
CA HIS A 207 19.15 4.40 5.25
C HIS A 207 18.61 3.95 6.63
N ALA A 208 19.11 2.85 7.18
CA ALA A 208 18.64 2.32 8.48
C ALA A 208 18.67 3.36 9.61
N GLY A 209 19.68 4.24 9.61
CA GLY A 209 19.80 5.31 10.60
C GLY A 209 18.69 6.38 10.51
N GLU A 210 18.08 6.55 9.35
CA GLU A 210 16.96 7.47 9.13
C GLU A 210 15.62 6.83 9.52
N LEU A 211 15.50 5.51 9.33
CA LEU A 211 14.30 4.74 9.64
C LEU A 211 14.14 4.53 11.15
N ILE A 212 15.22 4.17 11.84
CA ILE A 212 15.15 3.75 13.25
C ILE A 212 14.88 4.96 14.16
N ARG A 213 13.63 5.07 14.63
CA ARG A 213 13.16 6.16 15.50
C ARG A 213 13.02 5.75 16.96
N TYR A 214 12.98 4.44 17.23
CA TYR A 214 12.68 3.89 18.57
C TYR A 214 13.87 3.17 19.19
N GLU A 215 15.10 3.44 18.70
CA GLU A 215 16.31 2.95 19.31
C GLU A 215 16.54 3.67 20.65
N GLY A 216 16.24 3.00 21.73
CA GLY A 216 16.39 3.55 23.09
C GLY A 216 15.11 3.69 23.91
N LEU A 217 13.94 3.68 23.29
CA LEU A 217 12.69 3.69 24.07
C LEU A 217 12.44 2.38 24.84
N ASN A 218 13.07 1.27 24.39
CA ASN A 218 12.94 -0.03 25.03
C ASN A 218 14.12 -0.40 25.95
N ALA A 219 15.19 0.39 25.96
CA ALA A 219 16.37 0.09 26.79
C ALA A 219 16.12 0.34 28.29
N ASP A 220 15.11 1.15 28.62
CA ASP A 220 14.75 1.52 29.99
C ASP A 220 13.43 0.90 30.47
N LEU A 221 12.84 -0.03 29.72
CA LEU A 221 11.65 -0.75 30.17
C LEU A 221 12.08 -1.82 31.18
N ASP A 222 12.08 -1.45 32.46
CA ASP A 222 12.18 -2.37 33.58
C ASP A 222 10.97 -3.34 33.51
N PRO A 223 11.20 -4.64 33.25
CA PRO A 223 10.10 -5.60 33.10
C PRO A 223 9.22 -5.74 34.34
N GLU A 224 9.64 -5.18 35.48
CA GLU A 224 8.90 -5.17 36.75
C GLU A 224 8.07 -3.90 36.99
N LYS A 225 8.17 -2.87 36.09
CA LYS A 225 7.36 -1.65 36.23
C LYS A 225 6.21 -1.65 35.23
N PRO A 226 4.96 -1.49 35.67
CA PRO A 226 3.84 -1.34 34.75
C PRO A 226 4.06 -0.09 33.89
N ASN A 227 3.93 -0.27 32.57
CA ASN A 227 4.03 0.82 31.61
C ASN A 227 2.98 1.90 31.91
N VAL A 228 3.39 2.96 32.56
CA VAL A 228 2.60 4.20 32.61
C VAL A 228 2.87 4.93 31.29
N VAL A 229 2.07 4.66 30.29
CA VAL A 229 2.00 5.51 29.09
C VAL A 229 1.40 6.82 29.54
N THR A 230 2.26 7.75 29.96
CA THR A 230 1.85 9.15 30.08
C THR A 230 1.74 9.69 28.67
N GLY A 231 0.59 9.42 28.04
CA GLY A 231 0.18 10.18 26.87
C GLY A 231 0.07 11.63 27.31
N ALA A 232 1.05 12.44 26.90
CA ALA A 232 0.90 13.89 26.94
C ALA A 232 -0.25 14.21 26.01
N GLN A 233 -1.45 14.38 26.57
CA GLN A 233 -2.52 15.04 25.85
C GLN A 233 -2.00 16.44 25.49
N PRO A 234 -2.07 16.84 24.22
CA PRO A 234 -1.80 18.24 23.90
C PRO A 234 -2.77 19.10 24.72
N GLU A 235 -2.21 20.02 25.52
CA GLU A 235 -2.99 21.00 26.25
C GLU A 235 -3.92 21.73 25.25
N LEU A 236 -5.20 21.44 25.34
CA LEU A 236 -6.23 22.21 24.64
C LEU A 236 -6.10 23.64 25.15
N SER A 237 -5.62 24.52 24.29
CA SER A 237 -5.64 25.97 24.55
C SER A 237 -7.04 26.39 25.00
N PRO A 238 -7.17 27.16 26.07
CA PRO A 238 -8.46 27.58 26.57
C PRO A 238 -9.20 28.36 25.48
N GLN A 239 -10.40 27.89 25.14
CA GLN A 239 -11.29 28.64 24.26
C GLN A 239 -11.62 30.00 24.90
N PRO A 240 -11.65 31.09 24.15
CA PRO A 240 -12.05 32.38 24.68
C PRO A 240 -13.52 32.32 25.16
N GLU A 241 -13.74 32.73 26.40
CA GLU A 241 -15.05 32.89 26.99
C GLU A 241 -15.95 33.76 26.05
N LYS A 242 -17.08 33.21 25.67
CA LYS A 242 -18.11 33.99 24.97
C LYS A 242 -18.66 35.02 25.95
N GLU A 243 -18.34 36.26 25.71
CA GLU A 243 -19.00 37.40 26.35
C GLU A 243 -20.53 37.31 26.14
N ASN A 244 -21.24 37.16 27.24
CA ASN A 244 -22.69 37.30 27.28
C ASN A 244 -23.04 38.78 27.01
N VAL A 245 -23.47 39.06 25.79
CA VAL A 245 -24.12 40.35 25.52
C VAL A 245 -25.56 40.27 26.02
N GLU A 246 -25.77 40.81 27.21
CA GLU A 246 -27.11 41.16 27.69
C GLU A 246 -27.73 42.23 26.76
N THR A 247 -28.69 41.82 25.96
CA THR A 247 -29.59 42.77 25.31
C THR A 247 -30.76 43.09 26.24
N GLY A 248 -30.60 44.14 27.00
CA GLY A 248 -31.71 44.80 27.66
C GLY A 248 -32.49 45.65 26.67
N ARG A 249 -33.76 45.47 26.65
CA ARG A 249 -34.97 46.22 26.27
C ARG A 249 -35.83 45.53 25.24
#